data_ef40f4717241df3637cd72a4e6500a5e
#
_entry.id   ef40f4717241df3637cd72a4e6500a5e
#
_cell.length_a   1.000
_cell.length_b   1.000
_cell.length_c   1.000
_cell.angle_alpha   90.00
_cell.angle_beta   90.00
_cell.angle_gamma   90.00
#
_symmetry.space_group_name_H-M   'P 1'
#
loop_
_entity.id
_entity.type
_entity.pdbx_description
1 polymer ?
#
loop_
_entity_poly.entity_id
_entity_poly.type
_entity_poly.pdbx_seq_one_letter_code
_entity_poly.pdbx_strand_id
1 'polypeptide(L)'
;GKQLVFNEPILKKIVERFKRDVTMQLVRQEALVNYEIDEYDERFLRHLALGYTKEQITNLRGMPFGVKSLEKRQNELVHKLFPEGESVNATRLVVRALELRILDLDNLEPDAE
;
A
#
# COMPACT_ATOMS: atom_id res chain seq x y z
N GLY A 1 30.85 -15.26 30.99
CA GLY A 1 30.43 -14.80 29.66
C GLY A 1 29.84 -13.43 29.71
N LYS A 2 30.12 -12.66 28.68
CA LYS A 2 29.53 -11.34 28.58
C LYS A 2 28.07 -11.47 28.16
N GLN A 3 27.19 -11.06 29.02
CA GLN A 3 25.80 -10.98 28.71
C GLN A 3 25.53 -9.67 27.96
N LEU A 4 24.77 -9.75 26.87
CA LEU A 4 24.23 -8.58 26.24
C LEU A 4 23.16 -7.99 27.15
N VAL A 5 23.53 -6.93 27.86
CA VAL A 5 22.59 -6.24 28.73
C VAL A 5 22.12 -4.98 27.98
N PHE A 6 20.87 -5.02 27.54
CA PHE A 6 20.22 -3.81 27.06
C PHE A 6 19.80 -3.00 28.26
N ASN A 7 20.18 -1.72 28.30
CA ASN A 7 19.69 -0.85 29.34
C ASN A 7 18.20 -0.53 29.10
N GLU A 8 17.52 -0.14 30.13
CA GLU A 8 16.08 0.13 30.12
C GLU A 8 15.61 1.09 29.02
N PRO A 9 16.31 2.22 28.76
CA PRO A 9 15.92 3.12 27.66
C PRO A 9 16.00 2.48 26.27
N ILE A 10 16.98 1.61 26.02
CA ILE A 10 17.12 0.90 24.73
C ILE A 10 15.99 -0.10 24.56
N LEU A 11 15.69 -0.89 25.59
CA LEU A 11 14.59 -1.86 25.58
C LEU A 11 13.27 -1.17 25.33
N LYS A 12 13.03 -0.05 25.99
CA LYS A 12 11.81 0.74 25.81
C LYS A 12 11.64 1.19 24.38
N LYS A 13 12.68 1.70 23.75
CA LYS A 13 12.65 2.13 22.34
C LYS A 13 12.36 0.97 21.39
N ILE A 14 12.96 -0.19 21.64
CA ILE A 14 12.74 -1.39 20.82
C ILE A 14 11.27 -1.84 20.92
N VAL A 15 10.73 -1.89 22.12
CA VAL A 15 9.34 -2.29 22.37
C VAL A 15 8.38 -1.29 21.73
N GLU A 16 8.61 -0.01 21.88
CA GLU A 16 7.76 1.04 21.29
C GLU A 16 7.76 0.96 19.76
N ARG A 17 8.92 0.74 19.16
CA ARG A 17 9.03 0.58 17.71
C ARG A 17 8.29 -0.67 17.23
N PHE A 18 8.45 -1.77 17.91
CA PHE A 18 7.76 -3.03 17.61
C PHE A 18 6.24 -2.84 17.68
N LYS A 19 5.74 -2.20 18.74
CA LYS A 19 4.31 -1.92 18.91
C LYS A 19 3.78 -1.05 17.77
N ARG A 20 4.55 -0.03 17.37
CA ARG A 20 4.17 0.86 16.27
C ARG A 20 4.05 0.09 14.96
N ASP A 21 5.05 -0.75 14.64
CA ASP A 21 5.06 -1.53 13.40
C ASP A 21 3.89 -2.50 13.35
N VAL A 22 3.60 -3.20 14.45
CA VAL A 22 2.45 -4.11 14.55
C VAL A 22 1.15 -3.35 14.38
N THR A 23 0.99 -2.20 15.04
CA THR A 23 -0.21 -1.37 14.94
C THR A 23 -0.43 -0.89 13.52
N MET A 24 0.61 -0.44 12.84
CA MET A 24 0.52 0.01 11.44
C MET A 24 0.12 -1.12 10.50
N GLN A 25 0.63 -2.33 10.71
CA GLN A 25 0.23 -3.50 9.93
C GLN A 25 -1.23 -3.86 10.15
N LEU A 26 -1.71 -3.80 11.39
CA LEU A 26 -3.11 -4.07 11.70
C LEU A 26 -4.04 -3.04 11.07
N VAL A 27 -3.68 -1.76 11.13
CA VAL A 27 -4.43 -0.68 10.47
C VAL A 27 -4.51 -0.90 8.97
N ARG A 28 -3.40 -1.29 8.34
CA ARG A 28 -3.35 -1.59 6.91
C ARG A 28 -4.24 -2.79 6.56
N GLN A 29 -4.16 -3.88 7.31
CA GLN A 29 -4.99 -5.06 7.08
C GLN A 29 -6.47 -4.72 7.19
N GLU A 30 -6.84 -3.96 8.20
CA GLU A 30 -8.21 -3.49 8.37
C GLU A 30 -8.67 -2.65 7.18
N ALA A 31 -7.84 -1.73 6.70
CA ALA A 31 -8.17 -0.91 5.53
C ALA A 31 -8.35 -1.74 4.27
N LEU A 32 -7.48 -2.73 4.03
CA LEU A 32 -7.59 -3.62 2.87
C LEU A 32 -8.91 -4.38 2.88
N VAL A 33 -9.34 -4.86 4.04
CA VAL A 33 -10.61 -5.58 4.19
C VAL A 33 -11.80 -4.62 4.03
N ASN A 34 -11.78 -3.48 4.71
CA ASN A 34 -12.89 -2.53 4.73
C ASN A 34 -13.20 -1.95 3.35
N TYR A 35 -12.17 -1.72 2.53
CA TYR A 35 -12.33 -1.18 1.18
C TYR A 35 -12.30 -2.25 0.09
N GLU A 36 -12.26 -3.52 0.48
CA GLU A 36 -12.23 -4.65 -0.46
C GLU A 36 -11.09 -4.54 -1.47
N ILE A 37 -9.90 -4.27 -0.98
CA ILE A 37 -8.68 -4.14 -1.79
C ILE A 37 -7.99 -5.50 -1.86
N ASP A 38 -7.90 -6.09 -3.05
CA ASP A 38 -7.19 -7.35 -3.24
C ASP A 38 -5.68 -7.11 -3.47
N GLU A 39 -4.92 -8.20 -3.62
CA GLU A 39 -3.47 -8.11 -3.83
C GLU A 39 -3.09 -7.40 -5.12
N TYR A 40 -3.91 -7.52 -6.17
CA TYR A 40 -3.65 -6.85 -7.46
C TYR A 40 -3.97 -5.37 -7.38
N ASP A 41 -5.02 -4.99 -6.65
CA ASP A 41 -5.34 -3.58 -6.38
C ASP A 41 -4.20 -2.91 -5.63
N GLU A 42 -3.67 -3.57 -4.61
CA GLU A 42 -2.55 -3.04 -3.82
C GLU A 42 -1.30 -2.90 -4.70
N ARG A 43 -0.96 -3.90 -5.50
CA ARG A 43 0.17 -3.84 -6.42
C ARG A 43 0.02 -2.71 -7.43
N PHE A 44 -1.16 -2.55 -7.99
CA PHE A 44 -1.47 -1.49 -8.94
C PHE A 44 -1.28 -0.12 -8.30
N LEU A 45 -1.90 0.12 -7.15
CA LEU A 45 -1.80 1.40 -6.43
C LEU A 45 -0.35 1.69 -6.01
N ARG A 46 0.37 0.69 -5.53
CA ARG A 46 1.76 0.84 -5.10
C ARG A 46 2.67 1.25 -6.26
N HIS A 47 2.51 0.63 -7.42
CA HIS A 47 3.33 0.96 -8.60
C HIS A 47 2.93 2.29 -9.21
N LEU A 48 1.65 2.68 -9.18
CA LEU A 48 1.24 4.04 -9.53
C LEU A 48 1.93 5.06 -8.62
N ALA A 49 1.98 4.79 -7.32
CA ALA A 49 2.66 5.66 -6.36
C ALA A 49 4.17 5.79 -6.65
N LEU A 50 4.78 4.74 -7.17
CA LEU A 50 6.18 4.73 -7.59
C LEU A 50 6.43 5.41 -8.94
N GLY A 51 5.38 5.89 -9.60
CA GLY A 51 5.49 6.57 -10.88
C GLY A 51 5.44 5.67 -12.11
N TYR A 52 5.05 4.42 -11.95
CA TYR A 52 4.91 3.49 -13.09
C TYR A 52 3.70 3.86 -13.96
N THR A 53 3.87 3.73 -15.26
CA THR A 53 2.74 3.79 -16.19
C THR A 53 1.96 2.47 -16.15
N LYS A 54 0.73 2.48 -16.66
CA LYS A 54 -0.05 1.24 -16.77
C LYS A 54 0.64 0.20 -17.63
N GLU A 55 1.29 0.63 -18.71
CA GLU A 55 2.08 -0.24 -19.58
C GLU A 55 3.21 -0.93 -18.79
N GLN A 56 3.93 -0.18 -17.99
CA GLN A 56 5.00 -0.73 -17.14
C GLN A 56 4.44 -1.70 -16.10
N ILE A 57 3.27 -1.42 -15.54
CA ILE A 57 2.64 -2.30 -14.57
C ILE A 57 2.25 -3.64 -15.21
N THR A 58 1.80 -3.62 -16.48
CA THR A 58 1.45 -4.87 -17.18
C THR A 58 2.64 -5.81 -17.33
N ASN A 59 3.87 -5.29 -17.27
CA ASN A 59 5.11 -6.08 -17.42
C ASN A 59 5.62 -6.63 -16.09
N LEU A 60 4.95 -6.36 -14.98
CA LEU A 60 5.35 -6.91 -13.68
C LEU A 60 5.10 -8.42 -13.66
N ARG A 61 6.02 -9.13 -13.00
CA ARG A 61 5.91 -10.57 -12.84
C ARG A 61 4.61 -10.93 -12.13
N GLY A 62 3.85 -11.84 -12.71
CA GLY A 62 2.59 -12.30 -12.13
C GLY A 62 1.42 -11.33 -12.28
N MET A 63 1.57 -10.27 -13.09
CA MET A 63 0.48 -9.35 -13.38
C MET A 63 -0.34 -9.87 -14.56
N PRO A 64 -1.56 -10.35 -14.34
CA PRO A 64 -2.35 -10.96 -15.41
C PRO A 64 -3.15 -9.96 -16.26
N PHE A 65 -3.07 -8.66 -15.94
CA PHE A 65 -3.93 -7.64 -16.53
C PHE A 65 -3.21 -6.79 -17.56
N GLY A 66 -3.87 -6.53 -18.69
CA GLY A 66 -3.43 -5.54 -19.67
C GLY A 66 -3.87 -4.13 -19.29
N VAL A 67 -3.52 -3.14 -20.13
CA VAL A 67 -3.79 -1.73 -19.86
C VAL A 67 -5.28 -1.46 -19.68
N LYS A 68 -6.13 -1.99 -20.54
CA LYS A 68 -7.59 -1.77 -20.43
C LYS A 68 -8.16 -2.35 -19.14
N SER A 69 -7.69 -3.52 -18.73
CA SER A 69 -8.12 -4.13 -17.47
C SER A 69 -7.67 -3.30 -16.28
N LEU A 70 -6.48 -2.73 -16.34
CA LEU A 70 -5.99 -1.84 -15.29
C LEU A 70 -6.77 -0.53 -15.23
N GLU A 71 -7.19 0.01 -16.38
CA GLU A 71 -8.06 1.19 -16.42
C GLU A 71 -9.41 0.93 -15.76
N LYS A 72 -10.00 -0.23 -16.07
CA LYS A 72 -11.24 -0.65 -15.43
C LYS A 72 -11.07 -0.81 -13.93
N ARG A 73 -9.98 -1.43 -13.51
CA ARG A 73 -9.64 -1.62 -12.08
C ARG A 73 -9.45 -0.26 -11.39
N GLN A 74 -8.81 0.69 -12.05
CA GLN A 74 -8.67 2.05 -11.53
C GLN A 74 -10.02 2.71 -11.28
N ASN A 75 -10.95 2.58 -12.22
CA ASN A 75 -12.31 3.13 -12.07
C ASN A 75 -13.05 2.48 -10.90
N GLU A 76 -12.92 1.19 -10.73
CA GLU A 76 -13.50 0.47 -9.60
C GLU A 76 -12.90 0.94 -8.26
N LEU A 77 -11.59 1.17 -8.23
CA LEU A 77 -10.91 1.70 -7.04
C LEU A 77 -11.37 3.11 -6.69
N VAL A 78 -11.59 3.95 -7.70
CA VAL A 78 -12.15 5.29 -7.48
C VAL A 78 -13.50 5.19 -6.79
N HIS A 79 -14.38 4.30 -7.24
CA HIS A 79 -15.69 4.09 -6.60
C HIS A 79 -15.56 3.59 -5.15
N LYS A 80 -14.61 2.72 -4.89
CA LYS A 80 -14.36 2.18 -3.54
C LYS A 80 -13.82 3.24 -2.58
N LEU A 81 -12.89 4.08 -3.03
CA LEU A 81 -12.17 5.03 -2.19
C LEU A 81 -12.80 6.44 -2.18
N PHE A 82 -13.67 6.73 -3.13
CA PHE A 82 -14.40 7.99 -3.24
C PHE A 82 -15.89 7.73 -3.47
N PRO A 83 -16.60 7.26 -2.43
CA PRO A 83 -17.99 6.86 -2.59
C PRO A 83 -18.92 8.00 -2.96
N GLU A 84 -18.50 9.26 -2.83
CA GLU A 84 -19.30 10.42 -3.15
C GLU A 84 -19.30 10.79 -4.64
N GLY A 85 -18.58 10.03 -5.47
CA GLY A 85 -18.66 10.17 -6.93
C GLY A 85 -17.82 11.28 -7.52
N GLU A 86 -16.68 11.60 -6.93
CA GLU A 86 -15.75 12.61 -7.46
C GLU A 86 -15.05 12.10 -8.73
N SER A 87 -14.72 13.04 -9.62
CA SER A 87 -13.81 12.76 -10.74
C SER A 87 -12.38 12.79 -10.22
N VAL A 88 -11.68 11.66 -10.30
CA VAL A 88 -10.40 11.45 -9.63
C VAL A 88 -9.35 10.96 -10.61
N ASN A 89 -8.20 11.64 -10.65
CA ASN A 89 -7.04 11.18 -11.41
C ASN A 89 -6.20 10.17 -10.59
N ALA A 90 -5.19 9.58 -11.25
CA ALA A 90 -4.33 8.59 -10.60
C ALA A 90 -3.59 9.15 -9.37
N THR A 91 -3.12 10.39 -9.44
CA THR A 91 -2.43 11.05 -8.33
C THR A 91 -3.33 11.15 -7.10
N ARG A 92 -4.56 11.61 -7.29
CA ARG A 92 -5.53 11.74 -6.21
C ARG A 92 -5.87 10.39 -5.59
N LEU A 93 -5.99 9.38 -6.42
CA LEU A 93 -6.24 8.01 -5.99
C LEU A 93 -5.11 7.49 -5.09
N VAL A 94 -3.86 7.71 -5.50
CA VAL A 94 -2.67 7.32 -4.71
C VAL A 94 -2.63 8.05 -3.37
N VAL A 95 -2.88 9.37 -3.37
CA VAL A 95 -2.91 10.15 -2.13
C VAL A 95 -3.97 9.60 -1.18
N ARG A 96 -5.15 9.28 -1.70
CA ARG A 96 -6.21 8.70 -0.88
C ARG A 96 -5.82 7.34 -0.30
N ALA A 97 -5.16 6.50 -1.09
CA ALA A 97 -4.68 5.21 -0.63
C ALA A 97 -3.65 5.35 0.51
N LEU A 98 -2.80 6.37 0.45
CA LEU A 98 -1.86 6.69 1.53
C LEU A 98 -2.59 7.21 2.78
N GLU A 99 -3.58 8.09 2.61
CA GLU A 99 -4.38 8.61 3.73
C GLU A 99 -5.10 7.49 4.47
N LEU A 100 -5.64 6.52 3.74
CA LEU A 100 -6.39 5.39 4.28
C LEU A 100 -5.49 4.25 4.78
N ARG A 101 -4.17 4.39 4.66
CA ARG A 101 -3.18 3.38 5.07
C ARG A 101 -3.22 2.09 4.25
N ILE A 102 -3.83 2.12 3.08
CA ILE A 102 -3.75 1.03 2.11
C ILE A 102 -2.31 0.90 1.61
N LEU A 103 -1.65 2.03 1.38
CA LEU A 103 -0.23 2.10 1.07
C LEU A 103 0.53 2.69 2.24
N ASP A 104 1.76 2.21 2.44
CA ASP A 104 2.68 2.72 3.45
C ASP A 104 3.86 3.38 2.73
N LEU A 105 4.04 4.68 2.96
CA LEU A 105 5.09 5.47 2.32
C LEU A 105 6.49 4.90 2.60
N ASP A 106 6.68 4.31 3.77
CA ASP A 106 7.97 3.74 4.18
C ASP A 106 8.26 2.38 3.53
N ASN A 107 7.27 1.77 2.90
CA ASN A 107 7.37 0.43 2.31
C ASN A 107 6.95 0.39 0.84
N LEU A 108 7.15 1.49 0.11
CA LEU A 108 6.87 1.55 -1.33
C LEU A 108 8.05 0.98 -2.11
N GLU A 109 8.02 -0.31 -2.37
CA GLU A 109 9.05 -1.00 -3.14
C GLU A 109 8.44 -1.63 -4.40
N PRO A 110 9.17 -1.57 -5.54
CA PRO A 110 8.66 -2.18 -6.76
C PRO A 110 8.78 -3.69 -6.74
N ASP A 111 7.82 -4.35 -7.40
CA ASP A 111 7.89 -5.78 -7.66
C ASP A 111 8.82 -6.04 -8.85
N ALA A 112 9.30 -7.27 -8.97
CA ALA A 112 10.14 -7.69 -10.09
C ALA A 112 9.34 -7.68 -11.42
N GLU A 113 10.04 -7.36 -12.47
CA GLU A 113 9.52 -7.46 -13.84
C GLU A 113 9.62 -8.87 -14.39
#